data_1227622f623d54338926c206e3ed9ab7
#
_entry.id   1227622f623d54338926c206e3ed9ab7
#
_cell.length_a   1.000
_cell.length_b   1.000
_cell.length_c   1.000
_cell.angle_alpha   90.00
_cell.angle_beta   90.00
_cell.angle_gamma   90.00
#
_symmetry.space_group_name_H-M   'P 1'
#
loop_
_entity.id
_entity.type
_entity.pdbx_description
1 polymer ?
#
loop_
_entity_poly.entity_id
_entity_poly.type
_entity_poly.pdbx_seq_one_letter_code
_entity_poly.pdbx_strand_id
1 'polypeptide(L)'
;MKYGFVRVGAGIPEIRVADPQYNVEEIEKLILKAQGQGVEILVTPELSLTGYTCQDLFFQQTLLDEAEVALMKLMDFTRSMDIIIVVGMPVKCNIGLANCAVVLQKGKIQGIVAKTYLPNCNECAEKRWFTSIHDIKDAKVWLCGDLIEISQHTIFNTPSCSFGIEMGHDLLAPVPPSSHLAMMGAEIILNLSAESSLVGKDDF
;
A
#
# COMPACT_ATOMS: atom_id res chain seq x y z
N MET A 1 11.92 -20.00 -8.21
CA MET A 1 12.91 -19.51 -7.20
C MET A 1 14.30 -19.97 -7.65
N LYS A 2 15.21 -19.05 -7.89
CA LYS A 2 16.59 -19.39 -8.24
C LYS A 2 17.40 -19.43 -6.93
N TYR A 3 17.83 -20.61 -6.50
CA TYR A 3 18.63 -20.83 -5.26
C TYR A 3 17.92 -20.51 -3.94
N GLY A 4 16.58 -20.50 -3.87
CA GLY A 4 15.85 -20.20 -2.63
C GLY A 4 15.77 -18.72 -2.24
N PHE A 5 16.15 -17.81 -3.15
CA PHE A 5 16.09 -16.37 -2.91
C PHE A 5 14.99 -15.70 -3.75
N VAL A 6 14.31 -14.75 -3.16
CA VAL A 6 13.40 -13.82 -3.83
C VAL A 6 13.97 -12.41 -3.75
N ARG A 7 13.85 -11.64 -4.84
CA ARG A 7 14.31 -10.24 -4.84
C ARG A 7 13.12 -9.32 -4.63
N VAL A 8 13.12 -8.64 -3.48
CA VAL A 8 12.14 -7.63 -3.10
C VAL A 8 12.77 -6.25 -3.23
N GLY A 9 12.02 -5.25 -3.67
CA GLY A 9 12.45 -3.86 -3.78
C GLY A 9 11.55 -2.94 -2.97
N ALA A 10 12.14 -2.06 -2.15
CA ALA A 10 11.46 -0.89 -1.60
C ALA A 10 11.75 0.30 -2.52
N GLY A 11 10.71 0.87 -3.12
CA GLY A 11 10.81 1.96 -4.08
C GLY A 11 10.23 3.25 -3.51
N ILE A 12 11.04 4.30 -3.43
CA ILE A 12 10.62 5.63 -2.96
C ILE A 12 10.55 6.54 -4.19
N PRO A 13 9.34 6.81 -4.73
CA PRO A 13 9.15 7.73 -5.84
C PRO A 13 9.28 9.19 -5.37
N GLU A 14 9.59 10.08 -6.28
CA GLU A 14 9.38 11.50 -6.05
C GLU A 14 7.85 11.76 -6.02
N ILE A 15 7.37 12.40 -4.94
CA ILE A 15 5.94 12.60 -4.72
C ILE A 15 5.58 14.08 -4.76
N ARG A 16 4.46 14.40 -5.44
CA ARG A 16 3.75 15.66 -5.31
C ARG A 16 2.45 15.43 -4.55
N VAL A 17 2.26 16.23 -3.51
CA VAL A 17 1.06 16.15 -2.68
C VAL A 17 -0.18 16.49 -3.51
N ALA A 18 -1.20 15.63 -3.45
CA ALA A 18 -2.46 15.76 -4.15
C ALA A 18 -2.34 15.82 -5.70
N ASP A 19 -1.30 15.19 -6.27
CA ASP A 19 -1.09 15.08 -7.71
C ASP A 19 -0.94 13.59 -8.12
N PRO A 20 -2.03 12.80 -8.13
CA PRO A 20 -1.96 11.38 -8.45
C PRO A 20 -1.42 11.10 -9.86
N GLN A 21 -1.63 12.01 -10.82
CA GLN A 21 -1.17 11.84 -12.20
C GLN A 21 0.35 11.91 -12.27
N TYR A 22 0.97 12.87 -11.58
CA TYR A 22 2.42 12.94 -11.48
C TYR A 22 2.98 11.73 -10.73
N ASN A 23 2.37 11.39 -9.60
CA ASN A 23 2.86 10.34 -8.72
C ASN A 23 2.86 8.97 -9.40
N VAL A 24 1.82 8.67 -10.20
CA VAL A 24 1.78 7.40 -10.94
C VAL A 24 2.88 7.30 -11.99
N GLU A 25 3.25 8.41 -12.64
CA GLU A 25 4.34 8.43 -13.63
C GLU A 25 5.72 8.15 -12.98
N GLU A 26 5.93 8.68 -11.77
CA GLU A 26 7.16 8.39 -11.02
C GLU A 26 7.18 6.93 -10.52
N ILE A 27 6.03 6.37 -10.13
CA ILE A 27 5.91 4.95 -9.77
C ILE A 27 6.17 4.06 -11.00
N GLU A 28 5.65 4.40 -12.19
CA GLU A 28 5.93 3.67 -13.44
C GLU A 28 7.43 3.60 -13.74
N LYS A 29 8.16 4.71 -13.55
CA LYS A 29 9.63 4.74 -13.72
C LYS A 29 10.35 3.80 -12.74
N LEU A 30 9.89 3.75 -11.48
CA LEU A 30 10.43 2.81 -10.49
C LEU A 30 10.14 1.35 -10.86
N ILE A 31 8.95 1.06 -11.37
CA ILE A 31 8.58 -0.29 -11.84
C ILE A 31 9.53 -0.76 -12.94
N LEU A 32 9.79 0.08 -13.95
CA LEU A 32 10.73 -0.26 -15.02
C LEU A 32 12.14 -0.52 -14.49
N LYS A 33 12.61 0.31 -13.56
CA LYS A 33 13.92 0.13 -12.92
C LYS A 33 13.97 -1.17 -12.12
N ALA A 34 12.94 -1.46 -11.33
CA ALA A 34 12.84 -2.69 -10.54
C ALA A 34 12.80 -3.93 -11.44
N GLN A 35 12.00 -3.91 -12.51
CA GLN A 35 11.91 -4.99 -13.49
C GLN A 35 13.27 -5.25 -14.16
N GLY A 36 13.99 -4.18 -14.55
CA GLY A 36 15.34 -4.29 -15.12
C GLY A 36 16.36 -4.89 -14.15
N GLN A 37 16.12 -4.83 -12.85
CA GLN A 37 16.94 -5.44 -11.79
C GLN A 37 16.45 -6.84 -11.38
N GLY A 38 15.40 -7.35 -11.98
CA GLY A 38 14.82 -8.66 -11.67
C GLY A 38 14.13 -8.70 -10.31
N VAL A 39 13.55 -7.57 -9.86
CA VAL A 39 12.70 -7.51 -8.66
C VAL A 39 11.40 -8.24 -8.92
N GLU A 40 11.01 -9.12 -8.02
CA GLU A 40 9.76 -9.89 -8.09
C GLU A 40 8.60 -9.17 -7.40
N ILE A 41 8.89 -8.46 -6.30
CA ILE A 41 7.91 -7.69 -5.52
C ILE A 41 8.47 -6.29 -5.27
N LEU A 42 7.77 -5.27 -5.72
CA LEU A 42 8.09 -3.85 -5.46
C LEU A 42 7.04 -3.27 -4.52
N VAL A 43 7.49 -2.69 -3.41
CA VAL A 43 6.64 -1.97 -2.46
C VAL A 43 6.95 -0.48 -2.49
N THR A 44 5.91 0.36 -2.48
CA THR A 44 6.02 1.82 -2.37
C THR A 44 5.52 2.30 -1.00
N PRO A 45 5.78 3.54 -0.58
CA PRO A 45 5.32 4.06 0.71
C PRO A 45 3.79 4.13 0.84
N GLU A 46 3.32 4.35 2.09
CA GLU A 46 1.92 4.69 2.36
C GLU A 46 1.48 5.88 1.51
N LEU A 47 0.23 5.79 0.98
CA LEU A 47 -0.42 6.87 0.24
C LEU A 47 0.42 7.43 -0.92
N SER A 48 1.30 6.60 -1.51
CA SER A 48 2.23 7.02 -2.56
C SER A 48 1.52 7.53 -3.83
N LEU A 49 0.27 7.15 -4.10
CA LEU A 49 -0.49 7.71 -5.21
C LEU A 49 -0.98 9.15 -4.96
N THR A 50 -1.24 9.54 -3.72
CA THR A 50 -1.77 10.88 -3.40
C THR A 50 -0.74 11.78 -2.72
N GLY A 51 0.23 11.19 -2.06
CA GLY A 51 1.05 11.81 -1.02
C GLY A 51 0.42 11.65 0.36
N TYR A 52 1.25 11.43 1.38
CA TYR A 52 0.80 11.24 2.76
C TYR A 52 0.24 12.52 3.39
N THR A 53 0.79 13.67 3.05
CA THR A 53 0.49 14.96 3.68
C THR A 53 -0.64 15.75 3.03
N CYS A 54 -1.59 15.09 2.35
CA CYS A 54 -2.76 15.73 1.74
C CYS A 54 -3.72 16.37 2.75
N GLN A 55 -3.68 15.96 4.03
CA GLN A 55 -4.53 16.50 5.09
C GLN A 55 -6.02 16.51 4.70
N ASP A 56 -6.73 17.62 4.88
CA ASP A 56 -8.17 17.73 4.60
C ASP A 56 -8.53 17.61 3.11
N LEU A 57 -7.54 17.57 2.22
CA LEU A 57 -7.80 17.22 0.82
C LEU A 57 -8.31 15.77 0.66
N PHE A 58 -8.05 14.88 1.62
CA PHE A 58 -8.66 13.55 1.63
C PHE A 58 -10.20 13.56 1.70
N PHE A 59 -10.83 14.68 2.09
CA PHE A 59 -12.28 14.85 1.99
C PHE A 59 -12.77 15.27 0.61
N GLN A 60 -11.87 15.59 -0.31
CA GLN A 60 -12.23 16.02 -1.67
C GLN A 60 -12.43 14.81 -2.57
N GLN A 61 -13.64 14.67 -3.10
CA GLN A 61 -13.97 13.57 -4.01
C GLN A 61 -13.05 13.54 -5.24
N THR A 62 -12.69 14.71 -5.78
CA THR A 62 -11.77 14.83 -6.93
C THR A 62 -10.43 14.13 -6.66
N LEU A 63 -9.84 14.28 -5.47
CA LEU A 63 -8.57 13.61 -5.13
C LEU A 63 -8.72 12.08 -5.14
N LEU A 64 -9.86 11.59 -4.62
CA LEU A 64 -10.13 10.16 -4.55
C LEU A 64 -10.38 9.57 -5.95
N ASP A 65 -11.13 10.27 -6.79
CA ASP A 65 -11.39 9.87 -8.17
C ASP A 65 -10.09 9.86 -9.00
N GLU A 66 -9.24 10.88 -8.86
CA GLU A 66 -7.93 10.93 -9.53
C GLU A 66 -6.97 9.84 -9.03
N ALA A 67 -7.02 9.47 -7.74
CA ALA A 67 -6.24 8.35 -7.21
C ALA A 67 -6.70 7.01 -7.82
N GLU A 68 -8.00 6.82 -8.03
CA GLU A 68 -8.54 5.64 -8.69
C GLU A 68 -8.16 5.59 -10.17
N VAL A 69 -8.21 6.72 -10.88
CA VAL A 69 -7.75 6.84 -12.27
C VAL A 69 -6.26 6.52 -12.37
N ALA A 70 -5.43 7.00 -11.44
CA ALA A 70 -4.01 6.69 -11.37
C ALA A 70 -3.76 5.19 -11.13
N LEU A 71 -4.56 4.54 -10.29
CA LEU A 71 -4.49 3.09 -10.09
C LEU A 71 -4.84 2.33 -11.38
N MET A 72 -5.90 2.74 -12.10
CA MET A 72 -6.25 2.13 -13.38
C MET A 72 -5.12 2.27 -14.41
N LYS A 73 -4.45 3.42 -14.46
CA LYS A 73 -3.26 3.63 -15.31
C LYS A 73 -2.14 2.64 -14.96
N LEU A 74 -1.88 2.43 -13.66
CA LEU A 74 -0.90 1.45 -13.17
C LEU A 74 -1.30 0.01 -13.54
N MET A 75 -2.58 -0.33 -13.43
CA MET A 75 -3.10 -1.64 -13.87
C MET A 75 -2.84 -1.87 -15.35
N ASP A 76 -3.15 -0.89 -16.21
CA ASP A 76 -2.89 -1.00 -17.64
C ASP A 76 -1.38 -1.11 -17.95
N PHE A 77 -0.56 -0.31 -17.29
CA PHE A 77 0.90 -0.32 -17.44
C PHE A 77 1.52 -1.67 -17.08
N THR A 78 1.04 -2.30 -16.01
CA THR A 78 1.58 -3.57 -15.49
C THR A 78 0.98 -4.82 -16.12
N ARG A 79 0.06 -4.69 -17.07
CA ARG A 79 -0.71 -5.80 -17.67
C ARG A 79 0.14 -6.94 -18.23
N SER A 80 1.27 -6.61 -18.84
CA SER A 80 2.20 -7.59 -19.44
C SER A 80 3.40 -7.93 -18.54
N MET A 81 3.42 -7.44 -17.30
CA MET A 81 4.54 -7.61 -16.38
C MET A 81 4.26 -8.70 -15.35
N ASP A 82 5.28 -9.48 -14.99
CA ASP A 82 5.18 -10.51 -13.95
C ASP A 82 5.43 -9.96 -12.54
N ILE A 83 6.07 -8.80 -12.43
CA ILE A 83 6.37 -8.14 -11.16
C ILE A 83 5.08 -7.83 -10.38
N ILE A 84 5.12 -8.07 -9.07
CA ILE A 84 4.05 -7.69 -8.15
C ILE A 84 4.34 -6.28 -7.64
N ILE A 85 3.34 -5.43 -7.68
CA ILE A 85 3.42 -4.05 -7.18
C ILE A 85 2.52 -3.89 -5.98
N VAL A 86 3.05 -3.33 -4.90
CA VAL A 86 2.27 -2.96 -3.72
C VAL A 86 2.32 -1.43 -3.61
N VAL A 87 1.17 -0.78 -3.81
CA VAL A 87 1.06 0.66 -3.84
C VAL A 87 0.13 1.18 -2.75
N GLY A 88 0.56 2.26 -2.05
CA GLY A 88 -0.24 2.92 -1.02
C GLY A 88 -1.23 3.92 -1.61
N MET A 89 -2.51 3.85 -1.23
CA MET A 89 -3.54 4.80 -1.64
C MET A 89 -4.72 4.88 -0.65
N PRO A 90 -5.49 5.98 -0.65
CA PRO A 90 -6.77 6.02 0.04
C PRO A 90 -7.82 5.21 -0.72
N VAL A 91 -8.62 4.42 -0.01
CA VAL A 91 -9.73 3.64 -0.58
C VAL A 91 -11.03 3.95 0.16
N LYS A 92 -12.06 4.30 -0.60
CA LYS A 92 -13.39 4.58 -0.04
C LYS A 92 -14.07 3.28 0.38
N CYS A 93 -14.58 3.23 1.60
CA CYS A 93 -15.34 2.13 2.14
C CYS A 93 -16.74 2.61 2.59
N ASN A 94 -17.57 1.68 3.04
CA ASN A 94 -18.98 1.96 3.40
C ASN A 94 -19.15 3.00 4.54
N ILE A 95 -18.16 3.13 5.42
CA ILE A 95 -18.23 4.02 6.60
C ILE A 95 -17.22 5.16 6.59
N GLY A 96 -16.42 5.31 5.51
CA GLY A 96 -15.40 6.35 5.43
C GLY A 96 -14.30 6.05 4.42
N LEU A 97 -13.10 6.47 4.74
CA LEU A 97 -11.90 6.32 3.92
C LEU A 97 -10.90 5.44 4.67
N ALA A 98 -10.28 4.48 4.01
CA ALA A 98 -9.23 3.66 4.58
C ALA A 98 -7.87 3.99 3.93
N ASN A 99 -6.79 3.99 4.74
CA ASN A 99 -5.43 4.00 4.25
C ASN A 99 -5.05 2.57 3.87
N CYS A 100 -4.77 2.32 2.59
CA CYS A 100 -4.67 0.97 2.05
C CYS A 100 -3.39 0.75 1.25
N ALA A 101 -2.92 -0.50 1.31
CA ALA A 101 -2.00 -1.09 0.35
C ALA A 101 -2.79 -1.91 -0.67
N VAL A 102 -2.64 -1.60 -1.94
CA VAL A 102 -3.26 -2.32 -3.06
C VAL A 102 -2.19 -3.16 -3.74
N VAL A 103 -2.45 -4.46 -3.86
CA VAL A 103 -1.55 -5.41 -4.52
C VAL A 103 -1.97 -5.61 -5.95
N LEU A 104 -1.08 -5.30 -6.88
CA LEU A 104 -1.28 -5.42 -8.33
C LEU A 104 -0.38 -6.49 -8.93
N GLN A 105 -0.92 -7.27 -9.84
CA GLN A 105 -0.14 -8.17 -10.70
C GLN A 105 -0.87 -8.35 -12.03
N LYS A 106 -0.13 -8.27 -13.14
CA LYS A 106 -0.67 -8.50 -14.51
C LYS A 106 -1.92 -7.67 -14.81
N GLY A 107 -1.94 -6.42 -14.39
CA GLY A 107 -3.05 -5.51 -14.60
C GLY A 107 -4.30 -5.81 -13.77
N LYS A 108 -4.19 -6.60 -12.71
CA LYS A 108 -5.30 -6.94 -11.83
C LYS A 108 -4.97 -6.66 -10.38
N ILE A 109 -5.98 -6.23 -9.65
CA ILE A 109 -5.90 -6.14 -8.19
C ILE A 109 -6.01 -7.55 -7.61
N GLN A 110 -5.02 -7.95 -6.82
CA GLN A 110 -4.97 -9.26 -6.15
C GLN A 110 -5.60 -9.22 -4.75
N GLY A 111 -5.66 -8.03 -4.14
CA GLY A 111 -6.25 -7.79 -2.83
C GLY A 111 -5.89 -6.42 -2.29
N ILE A 112 -6.56 -6.02 -1.23
CA ILE A 112 -6.38 -4.75 -0.53
C ILE A 112 -6.16 -5.02 0.94
N VAL A 113 -5.09 -4.44 1.50
CA VAL A 113 -4.81 -4.47 2.94
C VAL A 113 -5.00 -3.07 3.50
N ALA A 114 -5.85 -2.92 4.51
CA ALA A 114 -6.09 -1.63 5.15
C ALA A 114 -5.36 -1.53 6.49
N LYS A 115 -4.94 -0.31 6.81
CA LYS A 115 -4.25 0.02 8.06
C LYS A 115 -5.11 -0.27 9.28
N THR A 116 -4.48 -0.86 10.29
CA THR A 116 -5.15 -1.29 11.52
C THR A 116 -5.10 -0.20 12.58
N TYR A 117 -3.91 0.29 12.90
CA TYR A 117 -3.68 1.26 13.96
C TYR A 117 -3.37 2.63 13.37
N LEU A 118 -4.32 3.55 13.53
CA LEU A 118 -4.22 4.92 13.01
C LEU A 118 -3.56 5.81 14.05
N PRO A 119 -2.33 6.31 13.83
CA PRO A 119 -1.69 7.24 14.75
C PRO A 119 -2.48 8.54 14.82
N ASN A 120 -2.57 9.11 16.04
CA ASN A 120 -3.25 10.36 16.30
C ASN A 120 -2.51 11.16 17.39
N CYS A 121 -1.21 11.30 17.21
CA CYS A 121 -0.31 12.02 18.11
C CYS A 121 0.75 12.77 17.31
N ASN A 122 1.30 13.80 17.90
CA ASN A 122 2.26 14.70 17.27
C ASN A 122 1.74 15.25 15.92
N GLU A 123 2.52 15.13 14.85
CA GLU A 123 2.16 15.50 13.48
C GLU A 123 1.17 14.55 12.80
N CYS A 124 0.97 13.36 13.37
CA CYS A 124 0.08 12.35 12.81
C CYS A 124 -1.36 12.57 13.28
N ALA A 125 -2.27 12.78 12.34
CA ALA A 125 -3.70 12.97 12.61
C ALA A 125 -4.57 12.02 11.74
N GLU A 126 -4.11 10.77 11.54
CA GLU A 126 -4.76 9.85 10.61
C GLU A 126 -6.23 9.55 10.97
N LYS A 127 -6.57 9.52 12.27
CA LYS A 127 -7.96 9.32 12.71
C LYS A 127 -8.93 10.42 12.26
N ARG A 128 -8.40 11.58 11.81
CA ARG A 128 -9.22 12.64 11.24
C ARG A 128 -9.76 12.26 9.88
N TRP A 129 -8.97 11.53 9.09
CA TRP A 129 -9.27 11.25 7.69
C TRP A 129 -9.63 9.79 7.42
N PHE A 130 -9.05 8.87 8.18
CA PHE A 130 -9.14 7.44 7.90
C PHE A 130 -9.89 6.68 8.98
N THR A 131 -10.46 5.56 8.55
CA THR A 131 -11.14 4.57 9.37
C THR A 131 -10.25 3.33 9.48
N SER A 132 -10.11 2.79 10.70
CA SER A 132 -9.40 1.54 10.95
C SER A 132 -10.12 0.36 10.29
N ILE A 133 -9.36 -0.65 9.83
CA ILE A 133 -9.96 -1.90 9.33
C ILE A 133 -10.85 -2.57 10.37
N HIS A 134 -10.58 -2.39 11.68
CA HIS A 134 -11.41 -2.93 12.76
C HIS A 134 -12.85 -2.38 12.77
N ASP A 135 -13.04 -1.17 12.25
CA ASP A 135 -14.35 -0.50 12.21
C ASP A 135 -15.08 -0.78 10.89
N ILE A 136 -14.38 -1.26 9.85
CA ILE A 136 -14.96 -1.59 8.55
C ILE A 136 -15.68 -2.93 8.65
N LYS A 137 -17.02 -2.89 8.54
CA LYS A 137 -17.87 -4.09 8.68
C LYS A 137 -17.94 -4.94 7.41
N ASP A 138 -17.84 -4.30 6.25
CA ASP A 138 -17.92 -4.99 4.97
C ASP A 138 -16.51 -5.39 4.54
N ALA A 139 -16.31 -6.70 4.36
CA ALA A 139 -15.03 -7.23 3.90
C ALA A 139 -14.75 -6.93 2.41
N LYS A 140 -15.54 -6.08 1.74
CA LYS A 140 -15.40 -5.77 0.32
C LYS A 140 -15.65 -4.31 0.02
N VAL A 141 -14.89 -3.79 -0.93
CA VAL A 141 -14.99 -2.41 -1.44
C VAL A 141 -15.06 -2.41 -2.97
N TRP A 142 -15.76 -1.42 -3.53
CA TRP A 142 -15.71 -1.15 -4.97
C TRP A 142 -14.46 -0.34 -5.29
N LEU A 143 -13.62 -0.85 -6.21
CA LEU A 143 -12.43 -0.16 -6.68
C LEU A 143 -12.15 -0.54 -8.14
N CYS A 144 -11.95 0.45 -9.00
CA CYS A 144 -11.71 0.27 -10.44
C CYS A 144 -12.76 -0.61 -11.14
N GLY A 145 -14.02 -0.52 -10.73
CA GLY A 145 -15.15 -1.28 -11.32
C GLY A 145 -15.31 -2.71 -10.80
N ASP A 146 -14.45 -3.17 -9.90
CA ASP A 146 -14.50 -4.51 -9.30
C ASP A 146 -14.85 -4.45 -7.80
N LEU A 147 -15.51 -5.49 -7.30
CA LEU A 147 -15.76 -5.69 -5.88
C LEU A 147 -14.66 -6.54 -5.28
N ILE A 148 -13.78 -5.90 -4.50
CA ILE A 148 -12.52 -6.49 -4.02
C ILE A 148 -12.55 -6.67 -2.51
N GLU A 149 -11.99 -7.77 -2.03
CA GLU A 149 -11.83 -8.02 -0.60
C GLU A 149 -10.82 -7.05 0.02
N ILE A 150 -11.18 -6.50 1.18
CA ILE A 150 -10.32 -5.67 2.02
C ILE A 150 -10.10 -6.38 3.35
N SER A 151 -8.85 -6.52 3.77
CA SER A 151 -8.49 -7.28 4.96
C SER A 151 -7.21 -6.73 5.58
N GLN A 152 -6.91 -7.12 6.81
CA GLN A 152 -5.63 -6.89 7.48
C GLN A 152 -4.75 -8.16 7.56
N HIS A 153 -5.32 -9.34 7.31
CA HIS A 153 -4.66 -10.63 7.51
C HIS A 153 -4.64 -11.47 6.23
N THR A 154 -4.37 -10.83 5.09
CA THR A 154 -4.25 -11.54 3.81
C THR A 154 -2.83 -12.02 3.58
N ILE A 155 -2.67 -13.31 3.26
CA ILE A 155 -1.42 -13.88 2.74
C ILE A 155 -1.49 -13.95 1.22
N PHE A 156 -0.51 -13.35 0.57
CA PHE A 156 -0.33 -13.42 -0.86
C PHE A 156 0.71 -14.50 -1.18
N ASN A 157 0.30 -15.47 -1.99
CA ASN A 157 1.17 -16.57 -2.37
C ASN A 157 1.68 -16.37 -3.80
N THR A 158 2.99 -16.51 -3.98
CA THR A 158 3.67 -16.49 -5.26
C THR A 158 4.39 -17.83 -5.48
N PRO A 159 4.86 -18.14 -6.69
CA PRO A 159 5.70 -19.32 -6.88
C PRO A 159 7.02 -19.28 -6.09
N SER A 160 7.45 -18.09 -5.65
CA SER A 160 8.75 -17.88 -5.00
C SER A 160 8.67 -17.77 -3.48
N CYS A 161 7.57 -17.22 -2.94
CA CYS A 161 7.39 -16.97 -1.51
C CYS A 161 5.93 -16.69 -1.17
N SER A 162 5.63 -16.70 0.14
CA SER A 162 4.40 -16.13 0.72
C SER A 162 4.72 -14.82 1.43
N PHE A 163 3.89 -13.80 1.25
CA PHE A 163 4.09 -12.52 1.92
C PHE A 163 2.81 -11.96 2.51
N GLY A 164 2.97 -11.18 3.58
CA GLY A 164 1.91 -10.40 4.19
C GLY A 164 2.27 -8.91 4.19
N ILE A 165 1.28 -8.07 4.45
CA ILE A 165 1.43 -6.62 4.44
C ILE A 165 0.90 -6.05 5.74
N GLU A 166 1.66 -5.11 6.32
CA GLU A 166 1.22 -4.22 7.39
C GLU A 166 1.59 -2.78 7.05
N MET A 167 1.05 -1.80 7.74
CA MET A 167 1.18 -0.41 7.33
C MET A 167 1.70 0.49 8.45
N GLY A 168 2.91 1.05 8.24
CA GLY A 168 3.52 2.06 9.09
C GLY A 168 3.48 1.70 10.58
N HIS A 169 2.76 2.49 11.35
CA HIS A 169 2.63 2.32 12.81
C HIS A 169 1.98 1.01 13.27
N ASP A 170 1.40 0.20 12.38
CA ASP A 170 0.92 -1.13 12.74
C ASP A 170 2.04 -1.97 13.37
N LEU A 171 3.29 -1.79 12.91
CA LEU A 171 4.49 -2.45 13.45
C LEU A 171 4.74 -2.13 14.94
N LEU A 172 4.34 -0.95 15.40
CA LEU A 172 4.58 -0.47 16.77
C LEU A 172 3.50 -0.92 17.76
N ALA A 173 2.48 -1.63 17.30
CA ALA A 173 1.44 -2.16 18.17
C ALA A 173 1.98 -3.27 19.08
N PRO A 174 1.43 -3.44 20.31
CA PRO A 174 1.83 -4.54 21.20
C PRO A 174 1.71 -5.94 20.58
N VAL A 175 0.71 -6.12 19.69
CA VAL A 175 0.55 -7.30 18.84
C VAL A 175 0.32 -6.79 17.41
N PRO A 176 1.39 -6.61 16.62
CA PRO A 176 1.28 -6.09 15.28
C PRO A 176 0.63 -7.12 14.33
N PRO A 177 -0.01 -6.68 13.23
CA PRO A 177 -0.54 -7.59 12.20
C PRO A 177 0.48 -8.60 11.71
N SER A 178 1.75 -8.23 11.61
CA SER A 178 2.86 -9.13 11.24
C SER A 178 2.97 -10.38 12.12
N SER A 179 2.62 -10.28 13.42
CA SER A 179 2.59 -11.46 14.31
C SER A 179 1.56 -12.50 13.85
N HIS A 180 0.38 -12.05 13.45
CA HIS A 180 -0.66 -12.95 12.91
C HIS A 180 -0.28 -13.46 11.53
N LEU A 181 0.25 -12.59 10.66
CA LEU A 181 0.70 -12.96 9.32
C LEU A 181 1.81 -14.02 9.37
N ALA A 182 2.77 -13.88 10.29
CA ALA A 182 3.83 -14.88 10.50
C ALA A 182 3.27 -16.24 10.95
N MET A 183 2.30 -16.24 11.88
CA MET A 183 1.62 -17.47 12.30
C MET A 183 0.81 -18.11 11.18
N MET A 184 0.31 -17.33 10.22
CA MET A 184 -0.40 -17.81 9.03
C MET A 184 0.56 -18.29 7.93
N GLY A 185 1.87 -18.14 8.11
CA GLY A 185 2.89 -18.65 7.19
C GLY A 185 3.47 -17.62 6.24
N ALA A 186 3.36 -16.31 6.51
CA ALA A 186 4.09 -15.30 5.75
C ALA A 186 5.60 -15.48 5.95
N GLU A 187 6.33 -15.62 4.85
CA GLU A 187 7.80 -15.70 4.84
C GLU A 187 8.43 -14.30 4.76
N ILE A 188 7.68 -13.34 4.22
CA ILE A 188 8.11 -11.94 4.06
C ILE A 188 6.99 -11.04 4.57
N ILE A 189 7.34 -10.02 5.35
CA ILE A 189 6.44 -8.94 5.74
C ILE A 189 6.87 -7.68 5.01
N LEU A 190 5.91 -7.07 4.30
CA LEU A 190 6.08 -5.77 3.66
C LEU A 190 5.42 -4.72 4.55
N ASN A 191 6.19 -3.73 4.99
CA ASN A 191 5.66 -2.59 5.73
C ASN A 191 5.71 -1.34 4.84
N LEU A 192 4.53 -0.79 4.50
CA LEU A 192 4.43 0.49 3.82
C LEU A 192 4.46 1.58 4.88
N SER A 193 5.44 2.47 4.81
CA SER A 193 5.60 3.54 5.78
C SER A 193 5.83 4.89 5.11
N ALA A 194 5.31 5.96 5.72
CA ALA A 194 5.55 7.37 5.37
C ALA A 194 5.78 8.18 6.65
N GLU A 195 6.68 7.70 7.49
CA GLU A 195 6.98 8.33 8.78
C GLU A 195 7.89 9.53 8.65
N SER A 196 7.79 10.44 9.65
CA SER A 196 8.65 11.62 9.75
C SER A 196 10.10 11.23 10.00
N SER A 197 11.02 11.90 9.31
CA SER A 197 12.45 11.84 9.62
C SER A 197 12.74 12.81 10.77
N LEU A 198 13.10 12.29 11.93
CA LEU A 198 13.45 13.07 13.11
C LEU A 198 14.95 12.96 13.39
N VAL A 199 15.54 14.03 13.93
CA VAL A 199 16.95 14.03 14.35
C VAL A 199 17.15 12.95 15.42
N GLY A 200 18.12 12.04 15.20
CA GLY A 200 18.40 10.93 16.11
C GLY A 200 17.47 9.73 16.01
N LYS A 201 16.52 9.70 15.06
CA LYS A 201 15.64 8.54 14.86
C LYS A 201 16.40 7.30 14.40
N ASP A 202 17.50 7.48 13.67
CA ASP A 202 18.34 6.39 13.16
C ASP A 202 19.26 5.77 14.25
N ASP A 203 19.25 6.32 15.47
CA ASP A 203 20.06 5.86 16.60
C ASP A 203 19.28 4.83 17.48
N PHE A 204 18.03 4.46 17.13
CA PHE A 204 17.16 3.57 17.90
C PHE A 204 16.79 2.30 17.15
#